data_8e9a6841bf92b36e99cd487b878edf9b
#
_entry.id   8e9a6841bf92b36e99cd487b878edf9b
#
_cell.length_a   1.000
_cell.length_b   1.000
_cell.length_c   1.000
_cell.angle_alpha   90.00
_cell.angle_beta   90.00
_cell.angle_gamma   90.00
#
_symmetry.space_group_name_H-M   'P 1'
#
loop_
_entity.id
_entity.type
_entity.pdbx_description
1 polymer ?
#
loop_
_entity_poly.entity_id
_entity_poly.type
_entity_poly.pdbx_seq_one_letter_code
_entity_poly.pdbx_strand_id
1 'polypeptide(L)'
;MKEQLSEIYWPLRITYGLVPLLAGLDKYTNILTDWQHYVSPTAASMLPMSVQTFMHIVGIVEILVGLAVLLGFTRLGGLVVVAWLALISINLLLAGYFDVAVRDLVMAVGAYTLSMVAAERAEEYVPSFATGGVRPFAHQ
;
A
#
# COMPACT_ATOMS: atom_id res chain seq x y z
N MET A 1 -19.04 17.37 4.38
CA MET A 1 -17.98 16.83 3.49
C MET A 1 -16.70 16.50 4.25
N LYS A 2 -16.17 17.41 5.08
CA LYS A 2 -14.93 17.17 5.85
C LYS A 2 -15.03 15.98 6.82
N GLU A 3 -16.14 15.84 7.53
CA GLU A 3 -16.35 14.72 8.44
C GLU A 3 -16.42 13.40 7.67
N GLN A 4 -17.12 13.36 6.54
CA GLN A 4 -17.23 12.17 5.70
C GLN A 4 -15.87 11.72 5.14
N LEU A 5 -15.03 12.66 4.68
CA LEU A 5 -13.66 12.35 4.25
C LEU A 5 -12.82 11.78 5.40
N SER A 6 -13.01 12.30 6.62
CA SER A 6 -12.32 11.80 7.80
C SER A 6 -12.75 10.38 8.17
N GLU A 7 -14.03 10.08 8.08
CA GLU A 7 -14.59 8.75 8.36
C GLU A 7 -14.08 7.68 7.38
N ILE A 8 -13.85 8.05 6.11
CA ILE A 8 -13.28 7.16 5.10
C ILE A 8 -11.75 7.04 5.25
N TYR A 9 -11.10 8.14 5.53
CA TYR A 9 -9.63 8.22 5.59
C TYR A 9 -9.01 7.35 6.67
N TRP A 10 -9.52 7.44 7.91
CA TRP A 10 -8.88 6.77 9.03
C TRP A 10 -8.92 5.24 8.97
N PRO A 11 -10.04 4.59 8.63
CA PRO A 11 -10.05 3.15 8.47
C PRO A 11 -9.10 2.68 7.36
N LEU A 12 -9.09 3.39 6.23
CA LEU A 12 -8.18 3.05 5.12
C LEU A 12 -6.71 3.23 5.53
N ARG A 13 -6.37 4.35 6.16
CA ARG A 13 -4.99 4.61 6.61
C ARG A 13 -4.50 3.56 7.61
N ILE A 14 -5.31 3.22 8.59
CA ILE A 14 -4.96 2.18 9.58
C ILE A 14 -4.79 0.83 8.88
N THR A 15 -5.71 0.44 8.01
CA THR A 15 -5.65 -0.84 7.30
C THR A 15 -4.41 -0.92 6.42
N TYR A 16 -4.18 0.06 5.54
CA TYR A 16 -3.05 0.05 4.60
C TYR A 16 -1.70 0.40 5.23
N GLY A 17 -1.69 0.83 6.47
CA GLY A 17 -0.48 0.94 7.27
C GLY A 17 -0.17 -0.33 8.07
N LEU A 18 -1.16 -0.85 8.79
CA LEU A 18 -0.98 -2.04 9.65
C LEU A 18 -0.77 -3.34 8.86
N VAL A 19 -1.53 -3.56 7.79
CA VAL A 19 -1.46 -4.83 7.05
C VAL A 19 -0.07 -5.07 6.45
N PRO A 20 0.55 -4.14 5.69
CA PRO A 20 1.91 -4.34 5.22
C PRO A 20 2.92 -4.42 6.36
N LEU A 21 2.75 -3.65 7.44
CA LEU A 21 3.63 -3.73 8.61
C LEU A 21 3.62 -5.12 9.23
N LEU A 22 2.44 -5.68 9.49
CA LEU A 22 2.29 -7.02 10.08
C LEU A 22 2.75 -8.12 9.12
N ALA A 23 2.40 -8.02 7.84
CA ALA A 23 2.84 -8.98 6.83
C ALA A 23 4.36 -8.96 6.65
N GLY A 24 4.98 -7.78 6.69
CA GLY A 24 6.42 -7.63 6.63
C GLY A 24 7.13 -8.23 7.84
N LEU A 25 6.61 -8.02 9.05
CA LEU A 25 7.12 -8.64 10.27
C LEU A 25 6.96 -10.17 10.22
N ASP A 26 5.81 -10.64 9.74
CA ASP A 26 5.53 -12.08 9.68
C ASP A 26 6.42 -12.84 8.70
N LYS A 27 7.03 -12.17 7.73
CA LYS A 27 8.03 -12.79 6.84
C LYS A 27 9.29 -13.29 7.57
N TYR A 28 9.49 -12.89 8.81
CA TYR A 28 10.55 -13.40 9.68
C TYR A 28 10.08 -14.54 10.60
N THR A 29 8.78 -14.68 10.81
CA THR A 29 8.19 -15.63 11.77
C THR A 29 7.36 -16.71 11.11
N ASN A 30 6.77 -16.45 9.94
CA ASN A 30 5.85 -17.36 9.22
C ASN A 30 4.71 -17.90 10.11
N ILE A 31 4.15 -17.03 10.97
CA ILE A 31 3.01 -17.40 11.84
C ILE A 31 1.71 -17.36 11.03
N LEU A 32 1.52 -16.34 10.17
CA LEU A 32 0.33 -16.19 9.35
C LEU A 32 0.32 -17.21 8.19
N THR A 33 1.46 -17.35 7.51
CA THR A 33 1.63 -18.26 6.37
C THR A 33 3.09 -18.46 6.03
N ASP A 34 3.38 -19.49 5.23
CA ASP A 34 4.70 -19.65 4.59
C ASP A 34 4.76 -18.77 3.34
N TRP A 35 5.34 -17.59 3.48
CA TRP A 35 5.43 -16.58 2.42
C TRP A 35 6.25 -17.03 1.21
N GLN A 36 7.23 -17.93 1.40
CA GLN A 36 8.05 -18.45 0.32
C GLN A 36 7.22 -19.27 -0.68
N HIS A 37 6.14 -19.87 -0.20
CA HIS A 37 5.23 -20.69 -1.00
C HIS A 37 4.55 -19.91 -2.14
N TYR A 38 4.37 -18.59 -1.97
CA TYR A 38 3.74 -17.73 -2.94
C TYR A 38 4.68 -17.16 -4.02
N VAL A 39 5.99 -17.41 -3.92
CA VAL A 39 6.94 -16.98 -4.95
C VAL A 39 6.81 -17.91 -6.15
N SER A 40 6.55 -17.32 -7.33
CA SER A 40 6.42 -18.11 -8.56
C SER A 40 7.74 -18.76 -8.93
N PRO A 41 7.73 -19.95 -9.58
CA PRO A 41 8.94 -20.56 -10.12
C PRO A 41 9.72 -19.62 -11.05
N THR A 42 9.01 -18.83 -11.84
CA THR A 42 9.61 -17.83 -12.74
C THR A 42 10.38 -16.78 -11.96
N ALA A 43 9.75 -16.18 -10.93
CA ALA A 43 10.42 -15.21 -10.08
C ALA A 43 11.61 -15.83 -9.35
N ALA A 44 11.44 -17.02 -8.76
CA ALA A 44 12.50 -17.72 -8.04
C ALA A 44 13.73 -18.00 -8.92
N SER A 45 13.53 -18.35 -10.19
CA SER A 45 14.62 -18.61 -11.15
C SER A 45 15.43 -17.35 -11.55
N MET A 46 14.84 -16.17 -11.37
CA MET A 46 15.47 -14.88 -11.70
C MET A 46 16.21 -14.26 -10.49
N LEU A 47 16.01 -14.80 -9.28
CA LEU A 47 16.62 -14.24 -8.08
C LEU A 47 18.12 -14.58 -8.00
N PRO A 48 19.00 -13.58 -7.72
CA PRO A 48 20.43 -13.81 -7.46
C PRO A 48 20.69 -14.33 -6.03
N MET A 49 19.65 -14.65 -5.27
CA MET A 49 19.70 -15.03 -3.86
C MET A 49 18.65 -16.11 -3.54
N SER A 50 18.69 -16.67 -2.34
CA SER A 50 17.65 -17.61 -1.89
C SER A 50 16.28 -16.93 -1.77
N VAL A 51 15.20 -17.68 -1.99
CA VAL A 51 13.81 -17.21 -1.82
C VAL A 51 13.58 -16.68 -0.40
N GLN A 52 14.18 -17.31 0.60
CA GLN A 52 14.09 -16.85 1.98
C GLN A 52 14.71 -15.46 2.17
N THR A 53 15.92 -15.25 1.67
CA THR A 53 16.59 -13.95 1.74
C THR A 53 15.77 -12.87 1.03
N PHE A 54 15.24 -13.20 -0.15
CA PHE A 54 14.35 -12.31 -0.89
C PHE A 54 13.10 -11.95 -0.08
N MET A 55 12.45 -12.92 0.57
CA MET A 55 11.28 -12.64 1.42
C MET A 55 11.60 -11.75 2.62
N HIS A 56 12.78 -11.87 3.20
CA HIS A 56 13.21 -10.96 4.27
C HIS A 56 13.39 -9.52 3.76
N ILE A 57 13.94 -9.34 2.56
CA ILE A 57 14.05 -8.01 1.92
C ILE A 57 12.66 -7.44 1.63
N VAL A 58 11.75 -8.25 1.07
CA VAL A 58 10.35 -7.88 0.87
C VAL A 58 9.70 -7.45 2.19
N GLY A 59 9.95 -8.19 3.27
CA GLY A 59 9.46 -7.85 4.61
C GLY A 59 9.93 -6.48 5.09
N ILE A 60 11.21 -6.13 4.87
CA ILE A 60 11.74 -4.79 5.20
C ILE A 60 11.00 -3.70 4.41
N VAL A 61 10.81 -3.89 3.12
CA VAL A 61 10.08 -2.92 2.27
C VAL A 61 8.65 -2.73 2.78
N GLU A 62 7.95 -3.80 3.10
CA GLU A 62 6.56 -3.74 3.60
C GLU A 62 6.48 -3.05 4.97
N ILE A 63 7.41 -3.31 5.87
CA ILE A 63 7.51 -2.60 7.16
C ILE A 63 7.68 -1.09 6.94
N LEU A 64 8.61 -0.70 6.08
CA LEU A 64 8.89 0.71 5.79
C LEU A 64 7.68 1.41 5.16
N VAL A 65 7.02 0.76 4.22
CA VAL A 65 5.82 1.30 3.55
C VAL A 65 4.66 1.42 4.54
N GLY A 66 4.42 0.40 5.35
CA GLY A 66 3.38 0.43 6.39
C GLY A 66 3.61 1.56 7.40
N LEU A 67 4.84 1.71 7.89
CA LEU A 67 5.22 2.81 8.77
C LEU A 67 5.06 4.17 8.10
N ALA A 68 5.46 4.34 6.86
CA ALA A 68 5.30 5.59 6.12
C ALA A 68 3.83 6.01 6.05
N VAL A 69 2.91 5.08 5.73
CA VAL A 69 1.46 5.35 5.73
C VAL A 69 0.97 5.76 7.12
N LEU A 70 1.38 5.05 8.18
CA LEU A 70 0.97 5.33 9.56
C LEU A 70 1.54 6.65 10.09
N LEU A 71 2.74 7.05 9.67
CA LEU A 71 3.39 8.30 10.09
C LEU A 71 2.92 9.54 9.32
N GLY A 72 2.09 9.39 8.29
CA GLY A 72 1.46 10.52 7.59
C GLY A 72 1.87 10.71 6.13
N PHE A 73 2.79 9.92 5.60
CA PHE A 73 3.11 9.91 4.17
C PHE A 73 2.05 9.14 3.37
N THR A 74 0.77 9.40 3.68
CA THR A 74 -0.36 8.56 3.27
C THR A 74 -0.61 8.57 1.77
N ARG A 75 -0.49 9.74 1.12
CA ARG A 75 -0.69 9.85 -0.34
C ARG A 75 0.37 9.06 -1.10
N LEU A 76 1.64 9.33 -0.84
CA LEU A 76 2.75 8.66 -1.51
C LEU A 76 2.82 7.18 -1.12
N GLY A 77 2.70 6.89 0.18
CA GLY A 77 2.69 5.52 0.69
C GLY A 77 1.57 4.67 0.08
N GLY A 78 0.37 5.23 -0.06
CA GLY A 78 -0.75 4.56 -0.73
C GLY A 78 -0.46 4.24 -2.20
N LEU A 79 0.15 5.15 -2.95
CA LEU A 79 0.57 4.88 -4.34
C LEU A 79 1.66 3.81 -4.42
N VAL A 80 2.60 3.79 -3.49
CA VAL A 80 3.60 2.72 -3.39
C VAL A 80 2.93 1.39 -3.11
N VAL A 81 1.93 1.34 -2.22
CA VAL A 81 1.14 0.13 -1.94
C VAL A 81 0.41 -0.36 -3.21
N VAL A 82 -0.17 0.55 -4.00
CA VAL A 82 -0.82 0.18 -5.29
C VAL A 82 0.18 -0.53 -6.22
N ALA A 83 1.34 0.08 -6.45
CA ALA A 83 2.37 -0.52 -7.30
C ALA A 83 2.88 -1.85 -6.76
N TRP A 84 3.07 -1.93 -5.44
CA TRP A 84 3.52 -3.13 -4.75
C TRP A 84 2.52 -4.29 -4.87
N LEU A 85 1.23 -4.04 -4.62
CA LEU A 85 0.17 -5.04 -4.77
C LEU A 85 0.01 -5.48 -6.23
N ALA A 86 0.20 -4.59 -7.20
CA ALA A 86 0.19 -4.97 -8.62
C ALA A 86 1.34 -5.93 -8.95
N LEU A 87 2.55 -5.67 -8.44
CA LEU A 87 3.71 -6.58 -8.63
C LEU A 87 3.47 -7.94 -7.96
N ILE A 88 2.94 -7.95 -6.73
CA ILE A 88 2.57 -9.19 -6.04
C ILE A 88 1.52 -9.96 -6.85
N SER A 89 0.50 -9.28 -7.36
CA SER A 89 -0.55 -9.92 -8.16
C SER A 89 0.02 -10.57 -9.43
N ILE A 90 0.96 -9.93 -10.11
CA ILE A 90 1.64 -10.52 -11.28
C ILE A 90 2.38 -11.80 -10.86
N ASN A 91 3.13 -11.77 -9.78
CA ASN A 91 3.82 -12.96 -9.27
C ASN A 91 2.83 -14.08 -8.92
N LEU A 92 1.72 -13.76 -8.26
CA LEU A 92 0.69 -14.73 -7.89
C LEU A 92 -0.01 -15.35 -9.10
N LEU A 93 -0.26 -14.57 -10.15
CA LEU A 93 -0.79 -15.08 -11.42
C LEU A 93 0.20 -16.06 -12.07
N LEU A 94 1.49 -15.77 -12.07
CA LEU A 94 2.53 -16.66 -12.57
C LEU A 94 2.69 -17.92 -11.72
N ALA A 95 2.36 -17.84 -10.43
CA ALA A 95 2.37 -18.97 -9.51
C ALA A 95 1.08 -19.82 -9.56
N GLY A 96 0.03 -19.36 -10.24
CA GLY A 96 -1.27 -20.04 -10.32
C GLY A 96 -2.23 -19.75 -9.16
N TYR A 97 -1.92 -18.78 -8.29
CA TYR A 97 -2.77 -18.37 -7.18
C TYR A 97 -3.75 -17.26 -7.60
N PHE A 98 -4.67 -17.57 -8.50
CA PHE A 98 -5.58 -16.61 -9.11
C PHE A 98 -6.51 -15.93 -8.12
N ASP A 99 -7.03 -16.65 -7.14
CA ASP A 99 -7.92 -16.12 -6.10
C ASP A 99 -7.20 -15.08 -5.20
N VAL A 100 -5.98 -15.35 -4.82
CA VAL A 100 -5.17 -14.43 -4.02
C VAL A 100 -4.77 -13.21 -4.85
N ALA A 101 -4.40 -13.41 -6.12
CA ALA A 101 -4.08 -12.31 -7.04
C ALA A 101 -5.25 -11.33 -7.22
N VAL A 102 -6.47 -11.83 -7.36
CA VAL A 102 -7.68 -10.99 -7.46
C VAL A 102 -7.91 -10.19 -6.17
N ARG A 103 -7.70 -10.80 -5.01
CA ARG A 103 -7.80 -10.09 -3.71
C ARG A 103 -6.80 -8.95 -3.62
N ASP A 104 -5.56 -9.16 -4.04
CA ASP A 104 -4.53 -8.12 -4.02
C ASP A 104 -4.86 -6.97 -4.99
N LEU A 105 -5.43 -7.26 -6.15
CA LEU A 105 -5.91 -6.22 -7.07
C LEU A 105 -7.05 -5.40 -6.47
N VAL A 106 -7.99 -6.02 -5.76
CA VAL A 106 -9.05 -5.31 -5.03
C VAL A 106 -8.45 -4.43 -3.92
N MET A 107 -7.48 -4.94 -3.19
CA MET A 107 -6.76 -4.14 -2.18
C MET A 107 -6.00 -2.97 -2.82
N ALA A 108 -5.44 -3.13 -4.01
CA ALA A 108 -4.79 -2.04 -4.75
C ALA A 108 -5.77 -0.89 -5.06
N VAL A 109 -7.02 -1.20 -5.42
CA VAL A 109 -8.07 -0.19 -5.61
C VAL A 109 -8.34 0.58 -4.32
N GLY A 110 -8.40 -0.09 -3.18
CA GLY A 110 -8.56 0.55 -1.87
C GLY A 110 -7.37 1.43 -1.49
N ALA A 111 -6.14 1.01 -1.78
CA ALA A 111 -4.93 1.80 -1.57
C ALA A 111 -4.91 3.06 -2.46
N TYR A 112 -5.36 2.95 -3.70
CA TYR A 112 -5.55 4.10 -4.58
C TYR A 112 -6.57 5.08 -4.02
N THR A 113 -7.72 4.58 -3.55
CA THR A 113 -8.75 5.40 -2.90
C THR A 113 -8.18 6.15 -1.69
N LEU A 114 -7.39 5.48 -0.85
CA LEU A 114 -6.70 6.13 0.26
C LEU A 114 -5.81 7.28 -0.20
N SER A 115 -5.04 7.08 -1.28
CA SER A 115 -4.17 8.12 -1.83
C SER A 115 -4.95 9.33 -2.33
N MET A 116 -6.10 9.11 -2.97
CA MET A 116 -6.97 10.19 -3.45
C MET A 116 -7.59 10.97 -2.28
N VAL A 117 -8.13 10.26 -1.28
CA VAL A 117 -8.69 10.90 -0.08
C VAL A 117 -7.62 11.69 0.69
N ALA A 118 -6.40 11.16 0.77
CA ALA A 118 -5.29 11.86 1.41
C ALA A 118 -4.90 13.15 0.65
N ALA A 119 -4.98 13.14 -0.67
CA ALA A 119 -4.72 14.33 -1.49
C ALA A 119 -5.76 15.43 -1.26
N GLU A 120 -7.05 15.08 -1.26
CA GLU A 120 -8.15 16.02 -0.98
C GLU A 120 -8.02 16.63 0.43
N ARG A 121 -7.68 15.81 1.42
CA ARG A 121 -7.46 16.30 2.79
C ARG A 121 -6.28 17.25 2.88
N ALA A 122 -5.20 17.03 2.13
CA ALA A 122 -4.03 17.90 2.11
C ALA A 122 -4.38 19.28 1.53
N GLU A 123 -5.18 19.34 0.47
CA GLU A 123 -5.66 20.60 -0.11
C GLU A 123 -6.53 21.39 0.87
N GLU A 124 -7.33 20.72 1.69
CA GLU A 124 -8.12 21.37 2.74
C GLU A 124 -7.27 21.98 3.87
N TYR A 125 -6.08 21.45 4.12
CA TYR A 125 -5.20 21.89 5.20
C TYR A 125 -4.17 22.94 4.76
N VAL A 126 -4.09 23.30 3.47
CA VAL A 126 -3.21 24.37 3.01
C VAL A 126 -3.82 25.72 3.45
N PRO A 127 -3.17 26.45 4.36
CA PRO A 127 -3.69 27.74 4.83
C PRO A 127 -3.79 28.72 3.64
N SER A 128 -4.84 29.53 3.62
CA SER A 128 -5.12 30.51 2.53
C SER A 128 -3.98 31.51 2.28
N PHE A 129 -3.11 31.73 3.26
CA PHE A 129 -1.92 32.59 3.09
C PHE A 129 -0.83 31.94 2.24
N ALA A 130 -0.78 30.62 2.12
CA ALA A 130 0.19 29.90 1.30
C ALA A 130 -0.16 29.91 -0.18
N THR A 131 -1.41 30.24 -0.53
CA THR A 131 -1.91 30.26 -1.91
C THR A 131 -1.86 31.65 -2.57
N GLY A 132 -1.25 32.65 -1.93
CA GLY A 132 -1.06 33.97 -2.49
C GLY A 132 -2.36 34.70 -2.90
N GLY A 133 -3.49 34.36 -2.29
CA GLY A 133 -4.78 35.00 -2.54
C GLY A 133 -5.49 34.57 -3.85
N VAL A 134 -4.97 33.59 -4.55
CA VAL A 134 -5.65 32.97 -5.70
C VAL A 134 -6.71 32.00 -5.15
N ARG A 135 -7.97 32.47 -5.10
CA ARG A 135 -9.10 31.57 -4.81
C ARG A 135 -9.25 30.61 -5.98
N PRO A 136 -9.20 29.27 -5.77
CA PRO A 136 -9.64 28.37 -6.82
C PRO A 136 -11.10 28.69 -7.14
N PHE A 137 -11.41 28.80 -8.41
CA PHE A 137 -12.74 29.10 -8.90
C PHE A 137 -13.74 28.10 -8.30
N ALA A 138 -14.66 28.62 -7.48
CA ALA A 138 -15.82 27.85 -7.06
C ALA A 138 -16.63 27.58 -8.33
N HIS A 139 -16.65 26.33 -8.76
CA HIS A 139 -17.61 25.89 -9.76
C HIS A 139 -19.01 25.97 -9.13
N GLN A 140 -19.80 26.89 -9.68
CA GLN A 140 -21.24 27.01 -9.45
C GLN A 140 -21.96 25.79 -10.00
#